data_cb1699cd69210894cd1c2748b3b7ebe0
#
_entry.id   cb1699cd69210894cd1c2748b3b7ebe0
#
_cell.length_a   1.000
_cell.length_b   1.000
_cell.length_c   1.000
_cell.angle_alpha   90.00
_cell.angle_beta   90.00
_cell.angle_gamma   90.00
#
_symmetry.space_group_name_H-M   'P 1'
#
loop_
_entity.id
_entity.type
_entity.pdbx_description
1 polymer ?
#
loop_
_entity_poly.entity_id
_entity_poly.type
_entity_poly.pdbx_seq_one_letter_code
_entity_poly.pdbx_strand_id
1 'polypeptide(L)'
;MTINDIYNTRPKFYKILPSTGINKLNKIQIYQNDFLAELHPSGHKINDPLYYENIFKTVEKTDSKGNKYQQVVEIAIERVSIAMQQIILTKHLTHLCGKDIRFVYSGSNYTQVKKNLVKELKQGWIKKNMETAKYDFCKSVKATGDGAFCAVIDKGKFSYRVFSALNGDGLHPVFGFDGKLKQFGRSFTAFDYEAGEEVLYMELWDNTYFSRCRYSLANKNADQDGWETETKPTPHGFNEIPIVYKKVDKGACWSDVQDLIDKLEMALSQLFENNKSYAFRIMVIKGGFEIQGDLRGQARAIMMDDTDGSAGFMEKADASNSFTVQLEQTLKFILMGSFTVLPPEVKGGDLPGVTIKILYSPAVEQGINDKNEYNSSIDEMVSLFKHGYGVELEQVSDYDGLDVRGDIDVYVHQNDAEIISNINTSVLDGSLSVETGAEKHPYAASDEYDRLLKQQREELTGTGGIETYKGEEDNTYNQQQAQTK
;
A
#
# COMPACT_ATOMS: atom_id res chain seq x y z
N MET A 1 25.20 -22.98 -11.54
CA MET A 1 24.33 -23.65 -12.50
C MET A 1 23.46 -22.58 -13.12
N THR A 2 23.58 -22.32 -14.40
CA THR A 2 22.79 -21.33 -15.14
C THR A 2 21.45 -21.94 -15.53
N ILE A 3 20.46 -21.12 -15.90
CA ILE A 3 19.17 -21.62 -16.47
C ILE A 3 19.43 -22.44 -17.72
N ASN A 4 20.45 -22.07 -18.52
CA ASN A 4 20.84 -22.83 -19.69
C ASN A 4 21.40 -24.23 -19.33
N ASP A 5 22.16 -24.35 -18.23
CA ASP A 5 22.62 -25.64 -17.74
C ASP A 5 21.46 -26.51 -17.26
N ILE A 6 20.49 -25.90 -16.56
CA ILE A 6 19.27 -26.57 -16.11
C ILE A 6 18.44 -27.04 -17.32
N TYR A 7 18.29 -26.19 -18.32
CA TYR A 7 17.58 -26.53 -19.56
C TYR A 7 18.23 -27.70 -20.31
N ASN A 8 19.56 -27.68 -20.44
CA ASN A 8 20.29 -28.73 -21.17
C ASN A 8 20.35 -30.04 -20.43
N THR A 9 20.42 -30.07 -19.11
CA THR A 9 20.50 -31.28 -18.29
C THR A 9 19.13 -31.83 -17.91
N ARG A 10 18.07 -31.08 -18.13
CA ARG A 10 16.68 -31.45 -17.77
C ARG A 10 16.48 -32.13 -16.40
N PRO A 11 17.23 -31.86 -15.37
CA PRO A 11 16.79 -32.30 -14.07
C PRO A 11 15.70 -31.31 -13.64
N LYS A 12 14.62 -31.81 -13.22
CA LYS A 12 13.52 -31.29 -12.42
C LYS A 12 13.88 -29.93 -11.70
N PHE A 13 14.07 -28.86 -12.46
CA PHE A 13 14.55 -27.59 -11.90
C PHE A 13 13.56 -27.00 -10.88
N TYR A 14 12.28 -27.36 -10.94
CA TYR A 14 11.31 -27.02 -9.90
C TYR A 14 11.66 -27.63 -8.52
N LYS A 15 12.52 -28.65 -8.45
CA LYS A 15 13.06 -29.19 -7.19
C LYS A 15 14.28 -28.40 -6.69
N ILE A 16 14.86 -27.58 -7.54
CA ILE A 16 15.99 -26.70 -7.19
C ILE A 16 15.49 -25.39 -6.57
N LEU A 17 14.31 -24.94 -6.96
CA LEU A 17 13.64 -23.85 -6.29
C LEU A 17 13.22 -24.31 -4.91
N PRO A 18 13.70 -23.67 -3.83
CA PRO A 18 13.36 -24.11 -2.49
C PRO A 18 11.85 -24.19 -2.35
N SER A 19 11.37 -25.30 -1.83
CA SER A 19 9.96 -25.60 -1.56
C SER A 19 9.33 -24.72 -0.48
N THR A 20 9.85 -23.51 -0.30
CA THR A 20 9.30 -22.49 0.60
C THR A 20 7.89 -22.08 0.25
N GLY A 21 7.36 -22.61 -0.89
CA GLY A 21 6.10 -22.19 -1.46
C GLY A 21 4.87 -22.43 -0.60
N ILE A 22 4.69 -23.62 -0.03
CA ILE A 22 3.39 -23.94 0.58
C ILE A 22 3.12 -23.15 1.85
N ASN A 23 4.09 -23.06 2.75
CA ASN A 23 3.92 -22.25 3.97
C ASN A 23 3.93 -20.74 3.69
N LYS A 24 4.62 -20.31 2.63
CA LYS A 24 4.66 -18.92 2.23
C LYS A 24 3.38 -18.51 1.51
N LEU A 25 2.82 -19.36 0.64
CA LEU A 25 1.53 -19.12 0.00
C LEU A 25 0.41 -18.97 1.02
N ASN A 26 0.38 -19.80 2.06
CA ASN A 26 -0.61 -19.68 3.12
C ASN A 26 -0.48 -18.37 3.90
N LYS A 27 0.74 -17.93 4.24
CA LYS A 27 0.97 -16.62 4.88
C LYS A 27 0.57 -15.46 3.96
N ILE A 28 0.96 -15.52 2.69
CA ILE A 28 0.63 -14.51 1.69
C ILE A 28 -0.88 -14.43 1.51
N GLN A 29 -1.56 -15.56 1.42
CA GLN A 29 -3.02 -15.60 1.29
C GLN A 29 -3.73 -15.03 2.52
N ILE A 30 -3.20 -15.26 3.72
CA ILE A 30 -3.71 -14.66 4.96
C ILE A 30 -3.52 -13.14 4.92
N TYR A 31 -2.31 -12.65 4.59
CA TYR A 31 -2.07 -11.21 4.49
C TYR A 31 -2.90 -10.54 3.39
N GLN A 32 -3.07 -11.20 2.27
CA GLN A 32 -3.91 -10.72 1.18
C GLN A 32 -5.38 -10.60 1.61
N ASN A 33 -5.89 -11.59 2.32
CA ASN A 33 -7.25 -11.57 2.85
C ASN A 33 -7.44 -10.50 3.93
N ASP A 34 -6.45 -10.28 4.78
CA ASP A 34 -6.48 -9.22 5.79
C ASP A 34 -6.39 -7.82 5.18
N PHE A 35 -5.66 -7.67 4.07
CA PHE A 35 -5.48 -6.40 3.40
C PHE A 35 -6.70 -5.93 2.60
N LEU A 36 -7.37 -6.84 1.92
CA LEU A 36 -8.55 -6.52 1.12
C LEU A 36 -9.79 -6.74 1.99
N ALA A 37 -10.46 -5.66 2.39
CA ALA A 37 -11.71 -5.74 3.17
C ALA A 37 -12.80 -6.54 2.43
N GLU A 38 -12.73 -6.62 1.10
CA GLU A 38 -13.55 -7.47 0.25
C GLU A 38 -13.19 -8.95 0.35
N LEU A 39 -11.92 -9.26 0.61
CA LEU A 39 -11.37 -10.60 0.82
C LEU A 39 -11.22 -10.93 2.31
N HIS A 40 -11.32 -9.92 3.18
CA HIS A 40 -11.56 -10.13 4.59
C HIS A 40 -13.03 -10.52 4.71
N PRO A 41 -13.39 -11.77 4.47
CA PRO A 41 -14.75 -12.14 4.73
C PRO A 41 -14.87 -11.90 6.22
N SER A 42 -15.86 -11.10 6.62
CA SER A 42 -16.37 -11.21 7.97
C SER A 42 -16.61 -12.67 8.33
N GLY A 43 -16.28 -13.57 7.48
CA GLY A 43 -16.29 -14.99 7.56
C GLY A 43 -14.95 -15.67 7.61
N HIS A 44 -13.86 -15.09 7.23
CA HIS A 44 -12.62 -15.87 7.14
C HIS A 44 -11.98 -16.14 8.51
N LYS A 45 -11.78 -15.13 9.33
CA LYS A 45 -11.32 -15.27 10.71
C LYS A 45 -12.47 -15.43 11.71
N ILE A 46 -13.56 -14.73 11.47
CA ILE A 46 -14.75 -14.71 12.34
C ILE A 46 -15.65 -15.92 12.09
N ASN A 47 -15.55 -16.61 10.94
CA ASN A 47 -16.17 -17.93 10.75
C ASN A 47 -15.29 -19.08 11.24
N ASP A 48 -14.02 -18.83 11.56
CA ASP A 48 -13.22 -19.82 12.24
C ASP A 48 -13.76 -20.00 13.66
N PRO A 49 -14.18 -21.21 14.08
CA PRO A 49 -14.67 -21.48 15.44
C PRO A 49 -13.70 -21.06 16.53
N LEU A 50 -12.41 -20.93 16.23
CA LEU A 50 -11.38 -20.48 17.18
C LEU A 50 -11.50 -18.98 17.53
N TYR A 51 -12.14 -18.17 16.68
CA TYR A 51 -12.26 -16.73 16.86
C TYR A 51 -13.61 -16.29 17.37
N TYR A 52 -14.70 -16.76 16.76
CA TYR A 52 -16.04 -16.34 17.13
C TYR A 52 -17.10 -17.32 16.64
N GLU A 53 -17.62 -18.12 17.53
CA GLU A 53 -18.62 -19.16 17.21
C GLU A 53 -20.01 -18.57 16.96
N ASN A 54 -20.75 -19.20 16.05
CA ASN A 54 -22.17 -18.91 15.88
C ASN A 54 -22.95 -19.33 17.14
N ILE A 55 -24.05 -18.64 17.41
CA ILE A 55 -24.90 -18.99 18.54
C ILE A 55 -25.79 -20.18 18.15
N PHE A 56 -25.74 -21.24 18.96
CA PHE A 56 -26.62 -22.39 18.80
C PHE A 56 -27.79 -22.26 19.76
N LYS A 57 -29.03 -22.20 19.22
CA LYS A 57 -30.25 -22.12 20.01
C LYS A 57 -31.09 -23.35 19.79
N THR A 58 -31.49 -24.00 20.90
CA THR A 58 -32.46 -25.08 20.84
C THR A 58 -33.87 -24.52 20.73
N VAL A 59 -34.56 -24.83 19.66
CA VAL A 59 -35.92 -24.38 19.38
C VAL A 59 -36.83 -25.62 19.40
N GLU A 60 -37.94 -25.53 20.11
CA GLU A 60 -38.98 -26.55 20.07
C GLU A 60 -39.79 -26.39 18.75
N LYS A 61 -39.83 -27.41 17.93
CA LYS A 61 -40.61 -27.46 16.69
C LYS A 61 -41.65 -28.56 16.81
N THR A 62 -42.78 -28.38 16.11
CA THR A 62 -43.83 -29.39 16.02
C THR A 62 -43.84 -29.98 14.63
N ASP A 63 -43.82 -31.30 14.50
CA ASP A 63 -43.89 -31.97 13.20
C ASP A 63 -45.33 -31.93 12.62
N SER A 64 -45.50 -32.37 11.38
CA SER A 64 -46.78 -32.41 10.71
C SER A 64 -47.80 -33.39 11.38
N LYS A 65 -47.36 -34.20 12.33
CA LYS A 65 -48.16 -35.15 13.11
C LYS A 65 -48.48 -34.63 14.50
N GLY A 66 -48.06 -33.42 14.86
CA GLY A 66 -48.30 -32.80 16.17
C GLY A 66 -47.27 -33.17 17.25
N ASN A 67 -46.24 -33.91 16.96
CA ASN A 67 -45.20 -34.26 17.94
C ASN A 67 -44.20 -33.10 18.08
N LYS A 68 -43.89 -32.75 19.34
CA LYS A 68 -42.87 -31.76 19.65
C LYS A 68 -41.47 -32.39 19.65
N TYR A 69 -40.54 -31.74 18.96
CA TYR A 69 -39.14 -32.13 18.96
C TYR A 69 -38.23 -30.90 19.14
N GLN A 70 -37.07 -31.11 19.72
CA GLN A 70 -36.08 -30.06 19.88
C GLN A 70 -35.11 -30.07 18.67
N GLN A 71 -34.97 -28.91 18.02
CA GLN A 71 -34.00 -28.71 16.95
C GLN A 71 -32.99 -27.65 17.39
N VAL A 72 -31.73 -27.96 17.26
CA VAL A 72 -30.66 -26.98 17.39
C VAL A 72 -30.60 -26.17 16.10
N VAL A 73 -30.82 -24.88 16.21
CA VAL A 73 -30.74 -23.94 15.09
C VAL A 73 -29.51 -23.07 15.29
N GLU A 74 -28.66 -23.04 14.31
CA GLU A 74 -27.52 -22.15 14.27
C GLU A 74 -27.97 -20.76 13.88
N ILE A 75 -27.63 -19.76 14.68
CA ILE A 75 -27.90 -18.34 14.42
C ILE A 75 -26.59 -17.69 14.04
N ALA A 76 -26.52 -17.24 12.79
CA ALA A 76 -25.38 -16.48 12.31
C ALA A 76 -25.28 -15.15 13.05
N ILE A 77 -24.11 -14.87 13.61
CA ILE A 77 -23.81 -13.62 14.29
C ILE A 77 -23.43 -12.56 13.28
N GLU A 78 -23.79 -11.32 13.54
CA GLU A 78 -23.33 -10.20 12.75
C GLU A 78 -21.85 -9.95 13.01
N ARG A 79 -21.06 -9.92 11.93
CA ARG A 79 -19.62 -9.78 11.99
C ARG A 79 -19.20 -8.50 11.31
N VAL A 80 -18.37 -7.72 11.99
CA VAL A 80 -17.88 -6.43 11.53
C VAL A 80 -16.41 -6.55 11.18
N SER A 81 -16.06 -6.21 9.97
CA SER A 81 -14.66 -6.06 9.54
C SER A 81 -14.35 -4.59 9.25
N ILE A 82 -13.13 -4.18 9.57
CA ILE A 82 -12.62 -2.84 9.33
C ILE A 82 -11.36 -2.92 8.48
N ALA A 83 -11.20 -1.95 7.56
CA ALA A 83 -10.04 -1.88 6.68
C ALA A 83 -8.80 -1.24 7.36
N MET A 84 -8.50 -1.65 8.62
CA MET A 84 -7.41 -1.07 9.39
C MET A 84 -6.05 -1.33 8.74
N GLN A 85 -5.84 -2.51 8.16
CA GLN A 85 -4.63 -2.88 7.44
C GLN A 85 -4.38 -1.95 6.25
N GLN A 86 -5.44 -1.61 5.51
CA GLN A 86 -5.36 -0.67 4.39
C GLN A 86 -5.00 0.74 4.85
N ILE A 87 -5.56 1.19 5.98
CA ILE A 87 -5.25 2.51 6.57
C ILE A 87 -3.76 2.56 6.95
N ILE A 88 -3.25 1.57 7.66
CA ILE A 88 -1.86 1.46 8.07
C ILE A 88 -0.94 1.49 6.84
N LEU A 89 -1.20 0.62 5.86
CA LEU A 89 -0.41 0.53 4.64
C LEU A 89 -0.38 1.86 3.89
N THR A 90 -1.55 2.49 3.69
CA THR A 90 -1.65 3.77 2.98
C THR A 90 -0.83 4.86 3.68
N LYS A 91 -0.89 4.93 5.02
CA LYS A 91 -0.11 5.91 5.78
C LYS A 91 1.39 5.67 5.67
N HIS A 92 1.85 4.42 5.80
CA HIS A 92 3.27 4.07 5.61
C HIS A 92 3.75 4.43 4.19
N LEU A 93 2.98 4.08 3.17
CA LEU A 93 3.33 4.41 1.78
C LEU A 93 3.35 5.91 1.51
N THR A 94 2.47 6.67 2.14
CA THR A 94 2.47 8.15 2.02
C THR A 94 3.80 8.72 2.49
N HIS A 95 4.36 8.26 3.61
CA HIS A 95 5.65 8.73 4.12
C HIS A 95 6.83 8.23 3.29
N LEU A 96 6.80 6.96 2.83
CA LEU A 96 7.88 6.33 2.08
C LEU A 96 7.93 6.76 0.62
N CYS A 97 6.77 6.85 -0.05
CA CYS A 97 6.65 7.04 -1.49
C CYS A 97 6.00 8.37 -1.89
N GLY A 98 5.63 9.23 -0.92
CA GLY A 98 4.89 10.46 -1.19
C GLY A 98 5.70 11.56 -1.88
N LYS A 99 7.00 11.36 -2.05
CA LYS A 99 7.89 12.22 -2.84
C LYS A 99 8.61 11.42 -3.91
N ASP A 100 8.97 12.08 -4.98
CA ASP A 100 9.84 11.51 -6.02
C ASP A 100 11.23 11.20 -5.46
N ILE A 101 11.91 10.21 -6.06
CA ILE A 101 13.28 9.90 -5.68
C ILE A 101 14.22 11.05 -6.05
N ARG A 102 15.27 11.23 -5.25
CA ARG A 102 16.37 12.12 -5.61
C ARG A 102 17.46 11.34 -6.31
N PHE A 103 17.88 11.84 -7.46
CA PHE A 103 19.07 11.33 -8.14
C PHE A 103 20.30 12.04 -7.57
N VAL A 104 21.14 11.29 -6.85
CA VAL A 104 22.35 11.79 -6.22
C VAL A 104 23.56 11.35 -7.02
N TYR A 105 24.28 12.32 -7.59
CA TYR A 105 25.55 12.03 -8.25
C TYR A 105 26.64 11.84 -7.19
N SER A 106 27.33 10.69 -7.23
CA SER A 106 28.38 10.32 -6.25
C SER A 106 29.79 10.29 -6.84
N GLY A 107 29.94 10.56 -8.13
CA GLY A 107 31.26 10.58 -8.79
C GLY A 107 32.11 11.81 -8.45
N SER A 108 33.43 11.71 -8.65
CA SER A 108 34.38 12.77 -8.32
C SER A 108 34.35 13.99 -9.26
N ASN A 109 33.93 13.79 -10.52
CA ASN A 109 33.93 14.85 -11.55
C ASN A 109 32.52 15.04 -12.13
N TYR A 110 31.80 16.04 -11.63
CA TYR A 110 30.46 16.38 -12.13
C TYR A 110 30.54 17.40 -13.26
N THR A 111 30.89 16.95 -14.46
CA THR A 111 30.99 17.76 -15.68
C THR A 111 29.63 18.16 -16.21
N GLN A 112 29.56 19.21 -17.07
CA GLN A 112 28.30 19.64 -17.69
C GLN A 112 27.63 18.52 -18.51
N VAL A 113 28.43 17.66 -19.16
CA VAL A 113 27.91 16.49 -19.89
C VAL A 113 27.20 15.53 -18.94
N LYS A 114 27.80 15.20 -17.81
CA LYS A 114 27.19 14.35 -16.80
C LYS A 114 25.94 14.97 -16.17
N LYS A 115 25.93 16.29 -15.97
CA LYS A 115 24.71 17.00 -15.52
C LYS A 115 23.56 16.83 -16.52
N ASN A 116 23.83 16.93 -17.80
CA ASN A 116 22.83 16.74 -18.85
C ASN A 116 22.32 15.31 -18.87
N LEU A 117 23.19 14.31 -18.74
CA LEU A 117 22.79 12.89 -18.66
C LEU A 117 21.93 12.60 -17.44
N VAL A 118 22.25 13.17 -16.26
CA VAL A 118 21.41 13.02 -15.07
C VAL A 118 20.04 13.66 -15.27
N LYS A 119 19.99 14.83 -15.92
CA LYS A 119 18.72 15.50 -16.22
C LYS A 119 17.87 14.66 -17.19
N GLU A 120 18.49 14.10 -18.22
CA GLU A 120 17.84 13.22 -19.19
C GLU A 120 17.36 11.91 -18.53
N LEU A 121 18.18 11.32 -17.65
CA LEU A 121 17.80 10.14 -16.87
C LEU A 121 16.57 10.42 -15.99
N LYS A 122 16.53 11.57 -15.31
CA LYS A 122 15.37 12.01 -14.50
C LYS A 122 14.12 12.17 -15.36
N GLN A 123 14.24 12.78 -16.54
CA GLN A 123 13.12 12.91 -17.49
C GLN A 123 12.66 11.55 -18.00
N GLY A 124 13.60 10.64 -18.31
CA GLY A 124 13.31 9.26 -18.69
C GLY A 124 12.57 8.50 -17.60
N TRP A 125 13.00 8.65 -16.34
CA TRP A 125 12.34 8.07 -15.17
C TRP A 125 10.86 8.47 -15.07
N ILE A 126 10.59 9.77 -15.22
CA ILE A 126 9.21 10.31 -15.23
C ILE A 126 8.43 9.77 -16.43
N LYS A 127 9.02 9.84 -17.63
CA LYS A 127 8.37 9.39 -18.88
C LYS A 127 8.00 7.90 -18.86
N LYS A 128 8.80 7.07 -18.16
CA LYS A 128 8.57 5.63 -18.04
C LYS A 128 7.72 5.27 -16.81
N ASN A 129 7.17 6.24 -16.08
CA ASN A 129 6.35 6.05 -14.87
C ASN A 129 7.05 5.20 -13.79
N MET A 130 8.35 5.40 -13.60
CA MET A 130 9.13 4.62 -12.63
C MET A 130 8.77 4.94 -11.17
N GLU A 131 8.18 6.11 -10.88
CA GLU A 131 7.62 6.41 -9.56
C GLU A 131 6.45 5.49 -9.23
N THR A 132 5.61 5.16 -10.22
CA THR A 132 4.54 4.15 -10.05
C THR A 132 5.14 2.78 -9.78
N ALA A 133 6.21 2.40 -10.50
CA ALA A 133 6.91 1.13 -10.25
C ALA A 133 7.48 1.05 -8.84
N LYS A 134 8.09 2.13 -8.35
CA LYS A 134 8.57 2.27 -6.96
C LYS A 134 7.42 2.08 -5.97
N TYR A 135 6.32 2.79 -6.18
CA TYR A 135 5.15 2.70 -5.31
C TYR A 135 4.59 1.27 -5.26
N ASP A 136 4.38 0.63 -6.41
CA ASP A 136 3.84 -0.73 -6.50
C ASP A 136 4.79 -1.76 -5.87
N PHE A 137 6.10 -1.59 -6.05
CA PHE A 137 7.11 -2.41 -5.39
C PHE A 137 7.07 -2.26 -3.87
N CYS A 138 7.10 -1.03 -3.34
CA CYS A 138 7.02 -0.77 -1.91
C CYS A 138 5.70 -1.27 -1.31
N LYS A 139 4.58 -1.06 -2.03
CA LYS A 139 3.25 -1.56 -1.64
C LYS A 139 3.24 -3.07 -1.52
N SER A 140 3.81 -3.77 -2.51
CA SER A 140 3.90 -5.23 -2.49
C SER A 140 4.65 -5.73 -1.27
N VAL A 141 5.87 -5.21 -1.04
CA VAL A 141 6.70 -5.62 0.09
C VAL A 141 6.03 -5.33 1.43
N LYS A 142 5.41 -4.14 1.58
CA LYS A 142 4.74 -3.77 2.84
C LYS A 142 3.43 -4.52 3.09
N ALA A 143 2.73 -4.93 2.04
CA ALA A 143 1.46 -5.64 2.17
C ALA A 143 1.65 -7.15 2.38
N THR A 144 2.62 -7.77 1.72
CA THR A 144 2.77 -9.24 1.69
C THR A 144 4.07 -9.74 2.30
N GLY A 145 4.95 -8.82 2.72
CA GLY A 145 6.26 -9.14 3.27
C GLY A 145 7.33 -9.37 2.22
N ASP A 146 6.98 -9.44 0.92
CA ASP A 146 7.95 -9.46 -0.15
C ASP A 146 7.38 -8.92 -1.47
N GLY A 147 8.29 -8.59 -2.38
CA GLY A 147 7.96 -8.10 -3.72
C GLY A 147 9.19 -8.11 -4.61
N ALA A 148 8.97 -8.06 -5.91
CA ALA A 148 10.05 -7.99 -6.87
C ALA A 148 9.73 -7.00 -7.98
N PHE A 149 10.72 -6.17 -8.32
CA PHE A 149 10.71 -5.35 -9.52
C PHE A 149 11.52 -6.07 -10.60
N CYS A 150 11.02 -6.12 -11.81
CA CYS A 150 11.67 -6.72 -12.97
C CYS A 150 11.85 -5.68 -14.06
N ALA A 151 13.10 -5.42 -14.44
CA ALA A 151 13.43 -4.64 -15.62
C ALA A 151 13.37 -5.54 -16.87
N VAL A 152 12.83 -5.02 -17.96
CA VAL A 152 12.64 -5.76 -19.21
C VAL A 152 13.11 -4.92 -20.37
N ILE A 153 13.90 -5.51 -21.27
CA ILE A 153 14.22 -4.94 -22.59
C ILE A 153 13.49 -5.77 -23.64
N ASP A 154 12.52 -5.17 -24.29
CA ASP A 154 11.81 -5.80 -25.41
C ASP A 154 12.04 -4.98 -26.69
N LYS A 155 12.63 -5.61 -27.71
CA LYS A 155 12.95 -4.99 -29.00
C LYS A 155 13.68 -3.64 -28.85
N GLY A 156 14.65 -3.59 -27.93
CA GLY A 156 15.44 -2.38 -27.66
C GLY A 156 14.71 -1.29 -26.88
N LYS A 157 13.53 -1.56 -26.32
CA LYS A 157 12.78 -0.61 -25.48
C LYS A 157 12.75 -1.08 -24.04
N PHE A 158 13.01 -0.17 -23.13
CA PHE A 158 12.89 -0.43 -21.70
C PHE A 158 11.42 -0.44 -21.26
N SER A 159 11.07 -1.43 -20.47
CA SER A 159 9.82 -1.56 -19.74
C SER A 159 10.07 -2.23 -18.39
N TYR A 160 9.04 -2.31 -17.54
CA TYR A 160 9.16 -2.97 -16.25
C TYR A 160 7.90 -3.76 -15.90
N ARG A 161 8.05 -4.65 -14.91
CA ARG A 161 6.96 -5.37 -14.25
C ARG A 161 7.20 -5.36 -12.75
N VAL A 162 6.14 -5.36 -11.96
CA VAL A 162 6.22 -5.58 -10.52
C VAL A 162 5.50 -6.88 -10.20
N PHE A 163 6.22 -7.79 -9.57
CA PHE A 163 5.70 -9.09 -9.16
C PHE A 163 5.33 -9.08 -7.69
N SER A 164 4.15 -9.53 -7.40
CA SER A 164 3.58 -9.48 -6.07
C SER A 164 2.59 -10.60 -5.84
N ALA A 165 2.56 -11.09 -4.63
CA ALA A 165 1.50 -11.99 -4.20
C ALA A 165 0.11 -11.35 -4.30
N LEU A 166 0.00 -10.02 -4.24
CA LEU A 166 -1.27 -9.29 -4.49
C LEU A 166 -1.79 -9.52 -5.92
N ASN A 167 -0.90 -9.81 -6.86
CA ASN A 167 -1.24 -10.13 -8.25
C ASN A 167 -1.37 -11.63 -8.50
N GLY A 168 -1.26 -12.46 -7.48
CA GLY A 168 -1.25 -13.91 -7.59
C GLY A 168 0.12 -14.52 -7.96
N ASP A 169 1.20 -13.72 -7.89
CA ASP A 169 2.54 -14.21 -8.20
C ASP A 169 3.16 -14.98 -7.03
N GLY A 170 3.72 -16.15 -7.29
CA GLY A 170 4.66 -16.83 -6.40
C GLY A 170 6.09 -16.36 -6.68
N LEU A 171 6.82 -15.92 -5.66
CA LEU A 171 8.18 -15.39 -5.77
C LEU A 171 9.18 -16.41 -5.22
N HIS A 172 10.17 -16.80 -6.02
CA HIS A 172 11.14 -17.86 -5.71
C HIS A 172 12.58 -17.35 -5.87
N PRO A 173 13.09 -16.55 -4.92
CA PRO A 173 14.47 -16.05 -4.97
C PRO A 173 15.46 -17.15 -4.57
N VAL A 174 16.61 -17.21 -5.24
CA VAL A 174 17.74 -18.06 -4.91
C VAL A 174 18.96 -17.19 -4.68
N PHE A 175 19.46 -17.19 -3.44
CA PHE A 175 20.63 -16.40 -3.05
C PHE A 175 21.90 -17.26 -3.04
N GLY A 176 23.02 -16.65 -3.41
CA GLY A 176 24.34 -17.25 -3.21
C GLY A 176 24.81 -17.13 -1.77
N PHE A 177 25.95 -17.76 -1.45
CA PHE A 177 26.60 -17.62 -0.14
C PHE A 177 27.08 -16.19 0.16
N ASP A 178 27.20 -15.36 -0.87
CA ASP A 178 27.54 -13.94 -0.81
C ASP A 178 26.30 -13.04 -0.50
N GLY A 179 25.14 -13.65 -0.29
CA GLY A 179 23.87 -12.94 -0.05
C GLY A 179 23.28 -12.27 -1.29
N LYS A 180 23.92 -12.39 -2.47
CA LYS A 180 23.41 -11.82 -3.71
C LYS A 180 22.41 -12.77 -4.38
N LEU A 181 21.41 -12.19 -5.03
CA LEU A 181 20.47 -12.93 -5.86
C LEU A 181 21.20 -13.58 -7.03
N LYS A 182 21.10 -14.89 -7.19
CA LYS A 182 21.74 -15.67 -8.28
C LYS A 182 20.74 -16.15 -9.31
N GLN A 183 19.54 -16.47 -8.89
CA GLN A 183 18.44 -16.87 -9.74
C GLN A 183 17.14 -16.37 -9.13
N PHE A 184 16.15 -16.13 -9.98
CA PHE A 184 14.83 -15.75 -9.54
C PHE A 184 13.79 -16.51 -10.36
N GLY A 185 12.78 -17.04 -9.68
CA GLY A 185 11.62 -17.68 -10.29
C GLY A 185 10.35 -16.92 -9.96
N ARG A 186 9.45 -16.84 -10.93
CA ARG A 186 8.09 -16.36 -10.75
C ARG A 186 7.11 -17.42 -11.19
N SER A 187 6.19 -17.85 -10.33
CA SER A 187 5.06 -18.69 -10.70
C SER A 187 3.77 -17.89 -10.73
N PHE A 188 2.93 -18.10 -11.71
CA PHE A 188 1.63 -17.45 -11.83
C PHE A 188 0.67 -18.30 -12.66
N THR A 189 -0.61 -18.17 -12.41
CA THR A 189 -1.66 -18.82 -13.21
C THR A 189 -2.22 -17.82 -14.21
N ALA A 190 -2.37 -18.24 -15.46
CA ALA A 190 -3.00 -17.46 -16.49
C ALA A 190 -3.91 -18.34 -17.35
N PHE A 191 -4.96 -17.75 -17.89
CA PHE A 191 -5.85 -18.46 -18.80
C PHE A 191 -5.20 -18.58 -20.18
N ASP A 192 -5.02 -19.82 -20.63
CA ASP A 192 -4.55 -20.11 -21.99
C ASP A 192 -5.77 -20.16 -22.93
N TYR A 193 -5.87 -19.19 -23.80
CA TYR A 193 -6.98 -19.06 -24.74
C TYR A 193 -6.98 -20.15 -25.84
N GLU A 194 -5.82 -20.74 -26.14
CA GLU A 194 -5.70 -21.83 -27.11
C GLU A 194 -6.12 -23.16 -26.50
N ALA A 195 -5.72 -23.40 -25.23
CA ALA A 195 -6.08 -24.60 -24.50
C ALA A 195 -7.49 -24.50 -23.86
N GLY A 196 -8.01 -23.29 -23.63
CA GLY A 196 -9.29 -23.03 -23.00
C GLY A 196 -9.30 -23.33 -21.49
N GLU A 197 -8.15 -23.35 -20.83
CA GLU A 197 -7.99 -23.69 -19.42
C GLU A 197 -7.00 -22.76 -18.70
N GLU A 198 -7.05 -22.74 -17.36
CA GLU A 198 -6.03 -22.09 -16.54
C GLU A 198 -4.77 -22.93 -16.49
N VAL A 199 -3.64 -22.31 -16.83
CA VAL A 199 -2.33 -22.95 -16.87
C VAL A 199 -1.39 -22.27 -15.88
N LEU A 200 -0.63 -23.07 -15.15
CA LEU A 200 0.43 -22.57 -14.28
C LEU A 200 1.70 -22.34 -15.09
N TYR A 201 2.22 -21.12 -15.03
CA TYR A 201 3.48 -20.71 -15.66
C TYR A 201 4.58 -20.57 -14.61
N MET A 202 5.82 -20.82 -15.03
CA MET A 202 7.03 -20.56 -14.29
C MET A 202 7.99 -19.78 -15.17
N GLU A 203 8.31 -18.56 -14.77
CA GLU A 203 9.35 -17.73 -15.39
C GLU A 203 10.62 -17.77 -14.55
N LEU A 204 11.77 -17.84 -15.19
CA LEU A 204 13.08 -18.00 -14.56
C LEU A 204 14.07 -17.00 -15.14
N TRP A 205 14.83 -16.36 -14.26
CA TRP A 205 15.93 -15.46 -14.60
C TRP A 205 17.21 -15.88 -13.88
N ASP A 206 18.32 -15.83 -14.60
CA ASP A 206 19.67 -15.80 -14.02
C ASP A 206 20.41 -14.52 -14.47
N ASN A 207 21.71 -14.46 -14.30
CA ASN A 207 22.50 -13.28 -14.70
C ASN A 207 22.48 -12.99 -16.21
N THR A 208 22.08 -13.92 -17.05
CA THR A 208 22.20 -13.80 -18.51
C THR A 208 20.93 -14.18 -19.25
N TYR A 209 20.21 -15.19 -18.74
CA TYR A 209 19.13 -15.83 -19.48
C TYR A 209 17.78 -15.71 -18.77
N PHE A 210 16.75 -15.61 -19.60
CA PHE A 210 15.35 -15.75 -19.25
C PHE A 210 14.77 -17.01 -19.89
N SER A 211 13.92 -17.74 -19.19
CA SER A 211 13.16 -18.89 -19.71
C SER A 211 11.77 -18.94 -19.11
N ARG A 212 10.78 -19.40 -19.89
CA ARG A 212 9.41 -19.63 -19.42
C ARG A 212 9.01 -21.06 -19.68
N CYS A 213 8.39 -21.68 -18.66
CA CYS A 213 7.80 -23.00 -18.73
C CYS A 213 6.32 -22.93 -18.35
N ARG A 214 5.53 -23.85 -18.88
CA ARG A 214 4.12 -24.04 -18.50
C ARG A 214 3.91 -25.43 -17.93
N TYR A 215 2.97 -25.56 -17.01
CA TYR A 215 2.56 -26.83 -16.44
C TYR A 215 1.22 -27.25 -17.02
N SER A 216 1.18 -28.39 -17.68
CA SER A 216 -0.07 -28.94 -18.23
C SER A 216 -0.25 -30.38 -17.76
N LEU A 217 -1.38 -30.64 -17.11
CA LEU A 217 -1.78 -32.01 -16.71
C LEU A 217 -2.23 -32.84 -17.91
N ALA A 218 -2.66 -32.23 -18.99
CA ALA A 218 -3.27 -32.90 -20.15
C ALA A 218 -2.29 -33.14 -21.30
N ASN A 219 -1.11 -32.54 -21.29
CA ASN A 219 -0.20 -32.54 -22.44
C ASN A 219 0.68 -33.79 -22.46
N LYS A 220 0.53 -34.64 -23.51
CA LYS A 220 1.33 -35.83 -23.73
C LYS A 220 2.81 -35.55 -24.00
N ASN A 221 3.17 -34.32 -24.29
CA ASN A 221 4.54 -33.87 -24.58
C ASN A 221 5.24 -33.25 -23.34
N ALA A 222 4.53 -33.15 -22.22
CA ALA A 222 5.12 -32.70 -20.98
C ALA A 222 6.13 -33.76 -20.45
N ASP A 223 7.19 -33.30 -19.80
CA ASP A 223 8.07 -34.17 -19.04
C ASP A 223 7.26 -35.03 -18.06
N GLN A 224 7.86 -36.13 -17.54
CA GLN A 224 7.22 -37.00 -16.55
C GLN A 224 6.60 -36.26 -15.36
N ASP A 225 6.94 -34.99 -15.20
CA ASP A 225 6.49 -34.09 -14.14
C ASP A 225 5.49 -33.03 -14.61
N GLY A 226 5.03 -33.04 -15.86
CA GLY A 226 4.00 -32.14 -16.38
C GLY A 226 4.48 -30.76 -16.86
N TRP A 227 5.79 -30.47 -16.83
CA TRP A 227 6.34 -29.20 -17.28
C TRP A 227 6.77 -29.23 -18.75
N GLU A 228 6.42 -28.19 -19.49
CA GLU A 228 6.81 -27.97 -20.88
C GLU A 228 7.51 -26.60 -21.00
N THR A 229 8.62 -26.55 -21.74
CA THR A 229 9.32 -25.29 -22.02
C THR A 229 8.62 -24.55 -23.14
N GLU A 230 8.04 -23.40 -22.84
CA GLU A 230 7.41 -22.50 -23.81
C GLU A 230 8.46 -21.59 -24.46
N THR A 231 9.30 -20.96 -23.62
CA THR A 231 10.38 -20.11 -24.09
C THR A 231 11.71 -20.70 -23.68
N LYS A 232 12.54 -21.03 -24.68
CA LYS A 232 13.93 -21.50 -24.47
C LYS A 232 14.75 -20.38 -23.80
N PRO A 233 15.83 -20.76 -23.08
CA PRO A 233 16.74 -19.77 -22.50
C PRO A 233 17.20 -18.74 -23.53
N THR A 234 16.77 -17.50 -23.34
CA THR A 234 17.04 -16.36 -24.23
C THR A 234 17.75 -15.26 -23.42
N PRO A 235 18.83 -14.65 -23.95
CA PRO A 235 19.49 -13.55 -23.27
C PRO A 235 18.52 -12.41 -23.02
N HIS A 236 18.49 -11.85 -21.81
CA HIS A 236 17.59 -10.76 -21.42
C HIS A 236 18.19 -9.36 -21.64
N GLY A 237 19.48 -9.27 -22.04
CA GLY A 237 20.13 -8.01 -22.40
C GLY A 237 20.72 -7.18 -21.27
N PHE A 238 20.60 -7.62 -20.02
CA PHE A 238 21.24 -7.00 -18.86
C PHE A 238 22.54 -7.74 -18.50
N ASN A 239 23.49 -7.03 -17.86
CA ASN A 239 24.75 -7.60 -17.37
C ASN A 239 24.61 -8.32 -16.01
N GLU A 240 23.48 -8.15 -15.35
CA GLU A 240 23.13 -8.74 -14.06
C GLU A 240 21.68 -9.20 -14.08
N ILE A 241 21.25 -9.90 -13.05
CA ILE A 241 19.85 -10.30 -12.91
C ILE A 241 18.95 -9.05 -12.95
N PRO A 242 17.99 -8.96 -13.91
CA PRO A 242 17.12 -7.78 -14.03
C PRO A 242 16.00 -7.74 -12.99
N ILE A 243 16.25 -8.27 -11.81
CA ILE A 243 15.26 -8.41 -10.74
C ILE A 243 15.81 -7.79 -9.46
N VAL A 244 15.05 -6.85 -8.91
CA VAL A 244 15.25 -6.35 -7.55
C VAL A 244 14.23 -7.04 -6.64
N TYR A 245 14.69 -7.90 -5.76
CA TYR A 245 13.84 -8.61 -4.81
C TYR A 245 14.08 -8.12 -3.38
N LYS A 246 13.00 -7.80 -2.70
CA LYS A 246 13.02 -7.41 -1.29
C LYS A 246 12.10 -8.30 -0.48
N LYS A 247 12.59 -8.71 0.69
CA LYS A 247 11.83 -9.43 1.70
C LYS A 247 11.98 -8.75 3.04
N VAL A 248 10.88 -8.65 3.78
CA VAL A 248 10.84 -8.21 5.17
C VAL A 248 10.43 -9.39 6.04
N ASP A 249 11.29 -9.75 7.01
CA ASP A 249 11.09 -10.97 7.80
C ASP A 249 9.82 -10.92 8.68
N LYS A 250 9.42 -9.73 9.11
CA LYS A 250 8.19 -9.52 9.89
C LYS A 250 6.90 -9.77 9.09
N GLY A 251 6.97 -9.81 7.76
CA GLY A 251 5.82 -9.92 6.89
C GLY A 251 5.18 -8.56 6.59
N ALA A 252 3.85 -8.47 6.63
CA ALA A 252 3.11 -7.22 6.37
C ALA A 252 3.40 -6.14 7.42
N CYS A 253 3.28 -4.87 7.04
CA CYS A 253 3.57 -3.74 7.92
C CYS A 253 2.62 -3.62 9.13
N TRP A 254 1.51 -4.35 9.13
CA TRP A 254 0.55 -4.43 10.24
C TRP A 254 0.66 -5.73 11.06
N SER A 255 1.61 -6.63 10.74
CA SER A 255 1.72 -7.96 11.37
C SER A 255 1.84 -7.89 12.88
N ASP A 256 2.56 -6.89 13.42
CA ASP A 256 2.77 -6.73 14.86
C ASP A 256 1.49 -6.33 15.61
N VAL A 257 0.49 -5.80 14.92
CA VAL A 257 -0.78 -5.34 15.50
C VAL A 257 -1.99 -6.13 15.03
N GLN A 258 -1.79 -7.18 14.22
CA GLN A 258 -2.88 -7.97 13.64
C GLN A 258 -3.81 -8.55 14.72
N ASP A 259 -3.24 -9.09 15.79
CA ASP A 259 -4.05 -9.66 16.92
C ASP A 259 -4.93 -8.60 17.59
N LEU A 260 -4.46 -7.35 17.65
CA LEU A 260 -5.26 -6.25 18.21
C LEU A 260 -6.38 -5.84 17.26
N ILE A 261 -6.13 -5.86 15.95
CA ILE A 261 -7.15 -5.60 14.93
C ILE A 261 -8.24 -6.65 15.02
N ASP A 262 -7.88 -7.94 15.10
CA ASP A 262 -8.83 -9.04 15.24
C ASP A 262 -9.69 -8.89 16.50
N LYS A 263 -9.09 -8.51 17.64
CA LYS A 263 -9.80 -8.25 18.90
C LYS A 263 -10.71 -7.05 18.80
N LEU A 264 -10.30 -6.00 18.08
CA LEU A 264 -11.14 -4.81 17.86
C LEU A 264 -12.38 -5.17 17.04
N GLU A 265 -12.21 -5.93 15.96
CA GLU A 265 -13.30 -6.41 15.10
C GLU A 265 -14.27 -7.32 15.88
N MET A 266 -13.73 -8.21 16.71
CA MET A 266 -14.53 -9.08 17.58
C MET A 266 -15.36 -8.24 18.58
N ALA A 267 -14.72 -7.26 19.25
CA ALA A 267 -15.41 -6.40 20.20
C ALA A 267 -16.52 -5.58 19.54
N LEU A 268 -16.26 -5.04 18.34
CA LEU A 268 -17.28 -4.35 17.54
C LEU A 268 -18.43 -5.29 17.15
N SER A 269 -18.13 -6.50 16.70
CA SER A 269 -19.14 -7.49 16.34
C SER A 269 -20.03 -7.85 17.52
N GLN A 270 -19.43 -8.04 18.72
CA GLN A 270 -20.17 -8.27 19.97
C GLN A 270 -21.05 -7.07 20.34
N LEU A 271 -20.54 -5.85 20.16
CA LEU A 271 -21.31 -4.64 20.45
C LEU A 271 -22.52 -4.52 19.52
N PHE A 272 -22.33 -4.79 18.22
CA PHE A 272 -23.42 -4.77 17.24
C PHE A 272 -24.48 -5.83 17.58
N GLU A 273 -24.08 -7.06 17.89
CA GLU A 273 -24.99 -8.13 18.26
C GLU A 273 -25.74 -7.81 19.56
N ASN A 274 -25.03 -7.26 20.56
CA ASN A 274 -25.64 -6.81 21.81
C ASN A 274 -26.68 -5.70 21.54
N ASN A 275 -26.33 -4.68 20.76
CA ASN A 275 -27.26 -3.62 20.42
C ASN A 275 -28.49 -4.13 19.66
N LYS A 276 -28.31 -5.07 18.73
CA LYS A 276 -29.39 -5.73 18.00
C LYS A 276 -30.32 -6.51 18.92
N SER A 277 -29.75 -7.27 19.87
CA SER A 277 -30.51 -8.04 20.85
C SER A 277 -31.32 -7.15 21.80
N TYR A 278 -30.76 -6.00 22.21
CA TYR A 278 -31.42 -5.04 23.08
C TYR A 278 -32.29 -3.99 22.36
N ALA A 279 -32.25 -3.92 21.03
CA ALA A 279 -33.13 -3.06 20.25
C ALA A 279 -34.63 -3.41 20.50
N PHE A 280 -34.89 -4.66 20.82
CA PHE A 280 -36.20 -5.15 21.25
C PHE A 280 -36.18 -5.42 22.75
N ARG A 281 -36.61 -4.44 23.52
CA ARG A 281 -36.65 -4.53 24.98
C ARG A 281 -37.38 -5.78 25.43
N ILE A 282 -36.74 -6.58 26.27
CA ILE A 282 -37.38 -7.75 26.92
C ILE A 282 -38.30 -7.24 28.00
N MET A 283 -39.58 -7.53 27.90
CA MET A 283 -40.56 -7.23 28.93
C MET A 283 -40.59 -8.41 29.88
N VAL A 284 -40.40 -8.13 31.15
CA VAL A 284 -40.55 -9.10 32.25
C VAL A 284 -41.89 -8.83 32.90
N ILE A 285 -42.75 -9.85 32.97
CA ILE A 285 -44.08 -9.78 33.53
C ILE A 285 -44.17 -10.80 34.65
N LYS A 286 -44.61 -10.37 35.86
CA LYS A 286 -44.93 -11.23 36.97
C LYS A 286 -46.43 -11.18 37.22
N GLY A 287 -47.06 -12.35 37.40
CA GLY A 287 -48.51 -12.50 37.64
C GLY A 287 -49.26 -13.04 36.45
N GLY A 288 -50.59 -13.26 36.58
CA GLY A 288 -51.46 -13.61 35.46
C GLY A 288 -51.61 -12.43 34.50
N PHE A 289 -51.49 -12.68 33.23
CA PHE A 289 -51.59 -11.63 32.20
C PHE A 289 -52.20 -12.15 30.91
N GLU A 290 -52.90 -11.29 30.23
CA GLU A 290 -53.39 -11.54 28.88
C GLU A 290 -52.75 -10.54 27.91
N ILE A 291 -52.18 -11.07 26.82
CA ILE A 291 -51.53 -10.26 25.79
C ILE A 291 -52.49 -10.12 24.61
N GLN A 292 -52.98 -8.92 24.36
CA GLN A 292 -53.75 -8.62 23.17
C GLN A 292 -52.82 -8.20 22.04
N GLY A 293 -52.59 -9.13 21.06
CA GLY A 293 -51.87 -8.92 19.86
C GLY A 293 -50.43 -9.42 19.86
N ASP A 294 -49.68 -9.19 18.74
CA ASP A 294 -48.30 -9.63 18.55
C ASP A 294 -47.29 -8.65 19.22
N LEU A 295 -46.36 -9.14 20.05
CA LEU A 295 -45.41 -8.37 20.83
C LEU A 295 -44.30 -7.64 19.98
N ARG A 296 -44.36 -7.70 18.69
CA ARG A 296 -43.38 -7.07 17.81
C ARG A 296 -43.85 -5.70 17.29
N GLY A 297 -43.30 -4.64 17.88
CA GLY A 297 -43.15 -3.36 17.15
C GLY A 297 -44.21 -2.28 17.31
N GLN A 298 -45.30 -2.41 18.14
CA GLN A 298 -46.21 -1.30 18.46
C GLN A 298 -46.65 -1.31 19.91
N ALA A 299 -46.93 -0.13 20.46
CA ALA A 299 -47.39 0.03 21.85
C ALA A 299 -48.69 -0.76 22.04
N ARG A 300 -48.71 -1.74 22.93
CA ARG A 300 -49.85 -2.63 23.17
C ARG A 300 -50.15 -2.68 24.63
N ALA A 301 -51.44 -2.81 24.91
CA ALA A 301 -51.93 -2.91 26.27
C ALA A 301 -51.67 -4.31 26.80
N ILE A 302 -51.10 -4.38 28.01
CA ILE A 302 -50.99 -5.57 28.81
C ILE A 302 -51.99 -5.43 29.91
N MET A 303 -52.98 -6.34 29.99
CA MET A 303 -53.91 -6.42 31.09
C MET A 303 -53.31 -7.37 32.13
N MET A 304 -53.22 -6.92 33.38
CA MET A 304 -52.79 -7.72 34.53
C MET A 304 -54.01 -8.04 35.36
N ASP A 305 -54.28 -9.34 35.55
CA ASP A 305 -55.43 -9.82 36.35
C ASP A 305 -55.14 -9.86 37.85
N ASP A 306 -53.89 -9.67 38.25
CA ASP A 306 -53.45 -9.85 39.62
C ASP A 306 -53.08 -8.51 40.28
N THR A 307 -53.55 -8.25 41.48
CA THR A 307 -53.27 -7.01 42.22
C THR A 307 -51.80 -6.85 42.61
N ASP A 308 -51.02 -7.95 42.61
CA ASP A 308 -49.58 -7.96 42.88
C ASP A 308 -48.74 -8.14 41.60
N GLY A 309 -49.39 -8.07 40.43
CA GLY A 309 -48.73 -8.16 39.13
C GLY A 309 -47.82 -6.96 38.86
N SER A 310 -46.66 -7.19 38.28
CA SER A 310 -45.76 -6.13 37.83
C SER A 310 -45.25 -6.42 36.44
N ALA A 311 -45.23 -5.41 35.59
CA ALA A 311 -44.64 -5.46 34.30
C ALA A 311 -43.54 -4.39 34.19
N GLY A 312 -42.38 -4.77 33.73
CA GLY A 312 -41.28 -3.85 33.54
C GLY A 312 -40.37 -4.30 32.40
N PHE A 313 -39.64 -3.37 31.85
CA PHE A 313 -38.59 -3.74 30.92
C PHE A 313 -37.32 -4.14 31.68
N MET A 314 -36.68 -5.20 31.22
CA MET A 314 -35.39 -5.60 31.76
C MET A 314 -34.40 -4.46 31.52
N GLU A 315 -33.80 -3.97 32.61
CA GLU A 315 -32.77 -2.95 32.50
C GLU A 315 -31.53 -3.53 31.81
N LYS A 316 -31.00 -2.76 30.87
CA LYS A 316 -29.72 -3.10 30.22
C LYS A 316 -28.60 -2.94 31.24
N ALA A 317 -27.78 -3.97 31.39
CA ALA A 317 -26.52 -3.81 32.12
C ALA A 317 -25.68 -2.75 31.41
N ASP A 318 -25.45 -1.62 32.05
CA ASP A 318 -24.71 -0.50 31.44
C ASP A 318 -23.22 -0.77 31.47
N ALA A 319 -22.76 -1.50 30.44
CA ALA A 319 -21.33 -1.71 30.17
C ALA A 319 -20.78 -0.73 29.09
N SER A 320 -21.59 0.25 28.66
CA SER A 320 -21.26 1.12 27.51
C SER A 320 -19.95 1.89 27.74
N ASN A 321 -19.72 2.41 28.94
CA ASN A 321 -18.48 3.12 29.25
C ASN A 321 -17.26 2.21 29.23
N SER A 322 -17.35 0.99 29.75
CA SER A 322 -16.24 0.01 29.69
C SER A 322 -15.90 -0.38 28.25
N PHE A 323 -16.92 -0.61 27.41
CA PHE A 323 -16.73 -0.91 26.00
C PHE A 323 -16.08 0.25 25.24
N THR A 324 -16.55 1.47 25.47
CA THR A 324 -15.97 2.65 24.80
C THR A 324 -14.50 2.80 25.16
N VAL A 325 -14.15 2.69 26.44
CA VAL A 325 -12.75 2.74 26.89
C VAL A 325 -11.93 1.61 26.26
N GLN A 326 -12.46 0.39 26.19
CA GLN A 326 -11.77 -0.74 25.58
C GLN A 326 -11.50 -0.49 24.09
N LEU A 327 -12.50 -0.03 23.32
CA LEU A 327 -12.36 0.26 21.90
C LEU A 327 -11.34 1.37 21.64
N GLU A 328 -11.43 2.47 22.39
CA GLU A 328 -10.50 3.61 22.27
C GLU A 328 -9.06 3.20 22.61
N GLN A 329 -8.84 2.46 23.69
CA GLN A 329 -7.51 2.00 24.08
C GLN A 329 -6.96 0.99 23.05
N THR A 330 -7.78 0.05 22.57
CA THR A 330 -7.34 -0.91 21.55
C THR A 330 -6.95 -0.20 20.26
N LEU A 331 -7.77 0.75 19.80
CA LEU A 331 -7.44 1.57 18.62
C LEU A 331 -6.14 2.35 18.85
N LYS A 332 -5.96 2.96 20.01
CA LYS A 332 -4.73 3.68 20.35
C LYS A 332 -3.50 2.78 20.31
N PHE A 333 -3.59 1.55 20.83
CA PHE A 333 -2.48 0.59 20.79
C PHE A 333 -2.18 0.12 19.35
N ILE A 334 -3.20 -0.09 18.51
CA ILE A 334 -3.02 -0.39 17.10
C ILE A 334 -2.24 0.73 16.41
N LEU A 335 -2.67 1.98 16.59
CA LEU A 335 -2.03 3.14 15.99
C LEU A 335 -0.59 3.34 16.47
N MET A 336 -0.36 3.19 17.80
CA MET A 336 0.99 3.26 18.38
C MET A 336 1.89 2.13 17.87
N GLY A 337 1.42 0.89 17.91
CA GLY A 337 2.20 -0.29 17.52
C GLY A 337 2.51 -0.35 16.02
N SER A 338 1.69 0.30 15.21
CA SER A 338 1.91 0.44 13.76
C SER A 338 2.57 1.76 13.35
N PHE A 339 2.95 2.63 14.29
CA PHE A 339 3.47 3.97 14.00
C PHE A 339 2.57 4.81 13.08
N THR A 340 1.27 4.55 13.13
CA THR A 340 0.28 5.22 12.28
C THR A 340 -0.31 6.41 13.01
N VAL A 341 -0.31 7.58 12.35
CA VAL A 341 -0.92 8.79 12.87
C VAL A 341 -2.14 9.13 12.03
N LEU A 342 -3.30 9.23 12.68
CA LEU A 342 -4.49 9.77 12.07
C LEU A 342 -4.51 11.30 12.26
N PRO A 343 -5.00 12.05 11.24
CA PRO A 343 -5.13 13.49 11.41
C PRO A 343 -6.04 13.79 12.60
N PRO A 344 -5.68 14.77 13.45
CA PRO A 344 -6.52 15.16 14.56
C PRO A 344 -7.82 15.79 14.03
N GLU A 345 -8.90 15.60 14.77
CA GLU A 345 -10.13 16.37 14.54
C GLU A 345 -9.90 17.83 14.91
N VAL A 346 -9.59 18.64 13.91
CA VAL A 346 -9.33 20.08 14.12
C VAL A 346 -10.66 20.83 14.19
N LYS A 347 -11.04 21.21 15.38
CA LYS A 347 -12.16 22.15 15.59
C LYS A 347 -11.64 23.59 15.44
N GLY A 348 -11.69 24.12 14.22
CA GLY A 348 -11.56 25.56 13.94
C GLY A 348 -10.27 26.23 14.44
N GLY A 349 -9.18 26.09 13.71
CA GLY A 349 -7.94 26.82 13.92
C GLY A 349 -6.78 26.18 13.18
N ASP A 350 -5.91 26.99 12.59
CA ASP A 350 -4.69 26.51 11.97
C ASP A 350 -3.74 25.97 13.03
N LEU A 351 -3.39 24.69 12.93
CA LEU A 351 -2.35 24.13 13.78
C LEU A 351 -0.99 24.69 13.34
N PRO A 352 -0.17 25.22 14.28
CA PRO A 352 1.18 25.63 13.96
C PRO A 352 1.98 24.50 13.33
N GLY A 353 2.81 24.80 12.32
CA GLY A 353 3.61 23.79 11.60
C GLY A 353 4.48 22.93 12.52
N VAL A 354 4.99 23.50 13.62
CA VAL A 354 5.75 22.76 14.65
C VAL A 354 4.87 21.71 15.34
N THR A 355 3.63 22.04 15.65
CA THR A 355 2.69 21.08 16.28
C THR A 355 2.38 19.92 15.34
N ILE A 356 2.21 20.18 14.04
CA ILE A 356 2.02 19.14 13.02
C ILE A 356 3.24 18.23 12.95
N LYS A 357 4.46 18.78 12.95
CA LYS A 357 5.71 17.99 12.92
C LYS A 357 5.84 17.09 14.15
N ILE A 358 5.52 17.58 15.35
CA ILE A 358 5.57 16.79 16.58
C ILE A 358 4.51 15.68 16.54
N LEU A 359 3.29 15.99 16.09
CA LEU A 359 2.21 15.03 16.01
C LEU A 359 2.53 13.85 15.06
N TYR A 360 3.15 14.13 13.92
CA TYR A 360 3.51 13.12 12.92
C TYR A 360 4.90 12.51 13.15
N SER A 361 5.63 12.89 14.22
CA SER A 361 6.99 12.37 14.46
C SER A 361 7.08 10.83 14.47
N PRO A 362 6.17 10.05 15.09
CA PRO A 362 6.25 8.60 15.06
C PRO A 362 6.16 8.03 13.62
N ALA A 363 5.29 8.58 12.80
CA ALA A 363 5.13 8.16 11.41
C ALA A 363 6.34 8.56 10.55
N VAL A 364 6.96 9.70 10.84
CA VAL A 364 8.19 10.15 10.17
C VAL A 364 9.38 9.28 10.57
N GLU A 365 9.49 8.91 11.85
CA GLU A 365 10.52 7.99 12.34
C GLU A 365 10.42 6.63 11.66
N GLN A 366 9.20 6.09 11.52
CA GLN A 366 8.97 4.89 10.74
C GLN A 366 9.36 5.09 9.27
N GLY A 367 9.02 6.23 8.67
CA GLY A 367 9.42 6.56 7.30
C GLY A 367 10.94 6.61 7.10
N ILE A 368 11.70 7.09 8.10
CA ILE A 368 13.16 7.09 8.07
C ILE A 368 13.71 5.67 8.17
N ASN A 369 13.17 4.83 9.04
CA ASN A 369 13.53 3.42 9.14
C ASN A 369 13.26 2.69 7.82
N ASP A 370 12.07 2.91 7.25
CA ASP A 370 11.70 2.38 5.95
C ASP A 370 12.66 2.84 4.84
N LYS A 371 13.01 4.14 4.81
CA LYS A 371 14.01 4.67 3.88
C LYS A 371 15.31 3.89 3.97
N ASN A 372 15.84 3.70 5.17
CA ASN A 372 17.10 2.98 5.38
C ASN A 372 16.99 1.51 4.89
N GLU A 373 15.85 0.91 5.05
CA GLU A 373 15.61 -0.47 4.63
C GLU A 373 15.43 -0.61 3.11
N TYR A 374 14.72 0.33 2.47
CA TYR A 374 14.36 0.23 1.05
C TYR A 374 15.34 0.93 0.10
N ASN A 375 16.19 1.83 0.62
CA ASN A 375 17.04 2.67 -0.23
C ASN A 375 17.99 1.87 -1.13
N SER A 376 18.54 0.73 -0.63
CA SER A 376 19.36 -0.15 -1.45
C SER A 376 18.60 -0.75 -2.64
N SER A 377 17.36 -1.17 -2.43
CA SER A 377 16.53 -1.72 -3.51
C SER A 377 16.15 -0.65 -4.54
N ILE A 378 15.92 0.59 -4.10
CA ILE A 378 15.68 1.71 -5.02
C ILE A 378 16.92 2.05 -5.82
N ASP A 379 18.10 1.99 -5.21
CA ASP A 379 19.38 2.19 -5.91
C ASP A 379 19.62 1.11 -6.98
N GLU A 380 19.32 -0.16 -6.66
CA GLU A 380 19.34 -1.25 -7.65
C GLU A 380 18.32 -1.03 -8.78
N MET A 381 17.09 -0.55 -8.48
CA MET A 381 16.11 -0.18 -9.51
C MET A 381 16.64 0.92 -10.42
N VAL A 382 17.30 1.94 -9.87
CA VAL A 382 17.93 3.01 -10.66
C VAL A 382 19.06 2.47 -11.52
N SER A 383 19.87 1.54 -11.01
CA SER A 383 20.94 0.88 -11.78
C SER A 383 20.39 0.12 -13.00
N LEU A 384 19.36 -0.70 -12.79
CA LEU A 384 18.71 -1.44 -13.88
C LEU A 384 18.01 -0.50 -14.88
N PHE A 385 17.36 0.55 -14.38
CA PHE A 385 16.74 1.56 -15.24
C PHE A 385 17.78 2.28 -16.10
N LYS A 386 18.88 2.69 -15.50
CA LYS A 386 20.00 3.38 -16.17
C LYS A 386 20.53 2.56 -17.34
N HIS A 387 20.81 1.28 -17.12
CA HIS A 387 21.25 0.36 -18.17
C HIS A 387 20.18 0.19 -19.26
N GLY A 388 18.97 -0.16 -18.91
CA GLY A 388 17.89 -0.42 -19.86
C GLY A 388 17.48 0.83 -20.66
N TYR A 389 17.50 2.01 -20.04
CA TYR A 389 17.27 3.27 -20.72
C TYR A 389 18.43 3.65 -21.66
N GLY A 390 19.67 3.36 -21.26
CA GLY A 390 20.85 3.48 -22.10
C GLY A 390 20.77 2.60 -23.35
N VAL A 391 20.24 1.38 -23.24
CA VAL A 391 19.98 0.50 -24.41
C VAL A 391 18.94 1.12 -25.33
N GLU A 392 17.86 1.69 -24.79
CA GLU A 392 16.81 2.33 -25.59
C GLU A 392 17.31 3.56 -26.37
N LEU A 393 18.26 4.31 -25.79
CA LEU A 393 18.86 5.48 -26.41
C LEU A 393 20.12 5.18 -27.23
N GLU A 394 20.56 3.92 -27.32
CA GLU A 394 21.82 3.50 -27.95
C GLU A 394 23.08 4.16 -27.32
N GLN A 395 23.02 4.49 -26.03
CA GLN A 395 24.05 5.19 -25.24
C GLN A 395 24.45 4.41 -23.98
N VAL A 396 24.52 3.10 -24.04
CA VAL A 396 24.73 2.21 -22.87
C VAL A 396 25.97 2.59 -22.09
N SER A 397 27.11 2.83 -22.77
CA SER A 397 28.39 3.14 -22.10
C SER A 397 28.35 4.44 -21.31
N ASP A 398 27.61 5.44 -21.78
CA ASP A 398 27.52 6.75 -21.13
C ASP A 398 26.68 6.67 -19.86
N TYR A 399 25.56 5.93 -19.94
CA TYR A 399 24.68 5.71 -18.79
C TYR A 399 25.26 4.72 -17.76
N ASP A 400 25.89 3.62 -18.18
CA ASP A 400 26.54 2.67 -17.26
C ASP A 400 27.72 3.32 -16.52
N GLY A 401 28.46 4.21 -17.17
CA GLY A 401 29.53 4.99 -16.55
C GLY A 401 29.08 6.16 -15.67
N LEU A 402 27.79 6.36 -15.50
CA LEU A 402 27.22 7.45 -14.69
C LEU A 402 27.05 7.02 -13.24
N ASP A 403 27.84 7.60 -12.31
CA ASP A 403 27.76 7.33 -10.87
C ASP A 403 26.56 8.05 -10.22
N VAL A 404 25.37 7.56 -10.47
CA VAL A 404 24.12 8.12 -9.93
C VAL A 404 23.44 7.06 -9.08
N ARG A 405 22.97 7.49 -7.91
CA ARG A 405 22.17 6.70 -6.96
C ARG A 405 20.78 7.27 -6.78
N GLY A 406 19.84 6.39 -6.51
CA GLY A 406 18.50 6.76 -6.07
C GLY A 406 18.44 6.92 -4.56
N ASP A 407 17.96 8.05 -4.07
CA ASP A 407 17.75 8.30 -2.64
C ASP A 407 16.28 8.63 -2.39
N ILE A 408 15.65 7.89 -1.48
CA ILE A 408 14.27 8.12 -1.07
C ILE A 408 14.18 9.40 -0.25
N ASP A 409 13.28 10.30 -0.60
CA ASP A 409 12.96 11.47 0.21
C ASP A 409 11.66 11.21 0.98
N VAL A 410 11.76 11.14 2.31
CA VAL A 410 10.62 10.84 3.18
C VAL A 410 9.65 12.03 3.18
N TYR A 411 8.37 11.73 2.92
CA TYR A 411 7.35 12.76 2.99
C TYR A 411 7.04 13.13 4.45
N VAL A 412 7.13 14.41 4.75
CA VAL A 412 6.79 14.99 6.05
C VAL A 412 5.73 16.04 5.83
N HIS A 413 4.64 15.99 6.59
CA HIS A 413 3.65 17.05 6.58
C HIS A 413 4.30 18.38 7.02
N GLN A 414 4.23 19.37 6.16
CA GLN A 414 4.84 20.69 6.38
C GLN A 414 3.86 21.78 5.94
N ASN A 415 4.02 22.96 6.52
CA ASN A 415 3.29 24.15 6.07
C ASN A 415 4.08 24.79 4.92
N ASP A 416 3.51 24.83 3.73
CA ASP A 416 4.15 25.38 2.54
C ASP A 416 4.57 26.84 2.72
N ALA A 417 3.78 27.65 3.43
CA ALA A 417 4.12 29.04 3.71
C ALA A 417 5.38 29.16 4.58
N GLU A 418 5.56 28.28 5.57
CA GLU A 418 6.77 28.21 6.39
C GLU A 418 7.99 27.79 5.56
N ILE A 419 7.82 26.81 4.66
CA ILE A 419 8.91 26.35 3.77
C ILE A 419 9.35 27.50 2.86
N ILE A 420 8.42 28.17 2.20
CA ILE A 420 8.69 29.28 1.29
C ILE A 420 9.42 30.41 2.03
N SER A 421 8.94 30.76 3.23
CA SER A 421 9.59 31.78 4.05
C SER A 421 11.03 31.41 4.42
N ASN A 422 11.25 30.16 4.83
CA ASN A 422 12.60 29.66 5.20
C ASN A 422 13.54 29.61 4.00
N ILE A 423 13.05 29.16 2.82
CA ILE A 423 13.84 29.14 1.58
C ILE A 423 14.22 30.58 1.20
N ASN A 424 13.26 31.49 1.17
CA ASN A 424 13.50 32.91 0.83
C ASN A 424 14.54 33.54 1.78
N THR A 425 14.40 33.33 3.07
CA THR A 425 15.38 33.81 4.07
C THR A 425 16.76 33.20 3.82
N SER A 426 16.84 31.90 3.62
CA SER A 426 18.13 31.20 3.41
C SER A 426 18.82 31.60 2.11
N VAL A 427 18.07 31.89 1.05
CA VAL A 427 18.62 32.40 -0.22
C VAL A 427 19.11 33.84 -0.06
N LEU A 428 18.34 34.70 0.63
CA LEU A 428 18.71 36.07 0.89
C LEU A 428 19.96 36.20 1.77
N ASP A 429 20.07 35.34 2.79
CA ASP A 429 21.24 35.29 3.70
C ASP A 429 22.47 34.64 3.04
N GLY A 430 22.36 34.12 1.83
CA GLY A 430 23.46 33.46 1.11
C GLY A 430 23.82 32.07 1.66
N SER A 431 23.04 31.52 2.59
CA SER A 431 23.23 30.18 3.13
C SER A 431 22.74 29.08 2.18
N LEU A 432 21.89 29.43 1.23
CA LEU A 432 21.35 28.53 0.20
C LEU A 432 21.53 29.17 -1.19
N SER A 433 21.97 28.38 -2.18
CA SER A 433 22.06 28.87 -3.56
C SER A 433 20.65 29.07 -4.15
N VAL A 434 20.53 29.99 -5.11
CA VAL A 434 19.28 30.23 -5.86
C VAL A 434 18.81 28.96 -6.57
N GLU A 435 19.73 28.17 -7.11
CA GLU A 435 19.46 26.87 -7.73
C GLU A 435 18.77 25.91 -6.75
N THR A 436 19.37 25.71 -5.58
CA THR A 436 18.77 24.84 -4.55
C THR A 436 17.49 25.40 -3.97
N GLY A 437 17.36 26.74 -3.87
CA GLY A 437 16.14 27.40 -3.45
C GLY A 437 14.98 27.14 -4.43
N ALA A 438 15.25 27.28 -5.73
CA ALA A 438 14.29 26.98 -6.77
C ALA A 438 13.88 25.49 -6.78
N GLU A 439 14.85 24.56 -6.66
CA GLU A 439 14.56 23.12 -6.61
C GLU A 439 13.72 22.69 -5.40
N LYS A 440 13.90 23.34 -4.25
CA LYS A 440 13.20 23.01 -3.01
C LYS A 440 11.88 23.75 -2.81
N HIS A 441 11.55 24.70 -3.68
CA HIS A 441 10.32 25.47 -3.57
C HIS A 441 9.10 24.56 -3.85
N PRO A 442 8.06 24.52 -2.98
CA PRO A 442 6.94 23.58 -3.08
C PRO A 442 6.18 23.65 -4.41
N TYR A 443 6.17 24.81 -5.05
CA TYR A 443 5.44 25.04 -6.31
C TYR A 443 6.36 25.16 -7.53
N ALA A 444 7.66 24.84 -7.38
CA ALA A 444 8.59 24.93 -8.49
C ALA A 444 8.42 23.74 -9.46
N ALA A 445 8.49 24.02 -10.75
CA ALA A 445 8.63 23.00 -11.76
C ALA A 445 10.05 22.41 -11.75
N SER A 446 10.23 21.20 -12.28
CA SER A 446 11.54 20.53 -12.31
C SER A 446 12.62 21.27 -13.10
N ASP A 447 12.23 22.26 -13.91
CA ASP A 447 13.09 23.09 -14.77
C ASP A 447 13.08 24.57 -14.33
N GLU A 448 12.55 24.87 -13.11
CA GLU A 448 12.32 26.23 -12.66
C GLU A 448 13.60 27.08 -12.62
N TYR A 449 14.73 26.51 -12.20
CA TYR A 449 16.01 27.21 -12.20
C TYR A 449 16.46 27.60 -13.61
N ASP A 450 16.29 26.70 -14.60
CA ASP A 450 16.61 26.99 -16.00
C ASP A 450 15.70 28.11 -16.56
N ARG A 451 14.43 28.14 -16.15
CA ARG A 451 13.48 29.20 -16.50
C ARG A 451 13.88 30.53 -15.90
N LEU A 452 14.26 30.55 -14.63
CA LEU A 452 14.77 31.75 -13.97
C LEU A 452 16.02 32.30 -14.66
N LEU A 453 16.98 31.42 -15.01
CA LEU A 453 18.18 31.82 -15.74
C LEU A 453 17.84 32.36 -17.13
N LYS A 454 16.89 31.77 -17.83
CA LYS A 454 16.44 32.26 -19.11
C LYS A 454 15.80 33.63 -19.00
N GLN A 455 14.90 33.83 -18.02
CA GLN A 455 14.28 35.10 -17.74
C GLN A 455 15.32 36.18 -17.42
N GLN A 456 16.29 35.90 -16.56
CA GLN A 456 17.38 36.84 -16.24
C GLN A 456 18.22 37.21 -17.46
N ARG A 457 18.51 36.26 -18.36
CA ARG A 457 19.22 36.54 -19.61
C ARG A 457 18.39 37.41 -20.54
N GLU A 458 17.09 37.16 -20.66
CA GLU A 458 16.17 37.97 -21.47
C GLU A 458 16.04 39.38 -20.92
N GLU A 459 15.99 39.55 -19.62
CA GLU A 459 16.01 40.88 -18.95
C GLU A 459 17.32 41.63 -19.21
N LEU A 460 18.47 40.98 -19.10
CA LEU A 460 19.79 41.54 -19.35
C LEU A 460 20.01 41.92 -20.84
N THR A 461 19.43 41.17 -21.76
CA THR A 461 19.60 41.41 -23.23
C THR A 461 18.56 42.40 -23.78
N GLY A 462 17.62 42.89 -22.98
CA GLY A 462 16.58 43.80 -23.39
C GLY A 462 15.59 43.28 -24.43
N THR A 463 15.59 41.95 -24.63
CA THR A 463 14.68 41.27 -25.56
C THR A 463 13.44 40.73 -24.87
N GLY A 464 13.39 40.77 -23.56
CA GLY A 464 12.21 40.42 -22.76
C GLY A 464 11.29 41.62 -22.64
N GLY A 465 10.50 41.89 -23.65
CA GLY A 465 9.35 42.78 -23.49
C GLY A 465 8.38 42.14 -22.50
N ILE A 466 8.49 42.50 -21.23
CA ILE A 466 7.38 42.35 -20.32
C ILE A 466 6.29 43.25 -20.91
N GLU A 467 5.25 42.65 -21.51
CA GLU A 467 3.97 43.31 -21.60
C GLU A 467 3.54 43.60 -20.14
N THR A 468 4.04 44.71 -19.61
CA THR A 468 3.43 45.33 -18.45
C THR A 468 1.98 45.54 -18.88
N TYR A 469 1.08 44.78 -18.34
CA TYR A 469 -0.31 45.16 -18.22
C TYR A 469 -0.27 46.53 -17.55
N LYS A 470 -0.33 47.59 -18.35
CA LYS A 470 -0.75 48.88 -17.92
C LYS A 470 -2.22 48.70 -17.55
N GLY A 471 -2.47 48.36 -16.28
CA GLY A 471 -3.76 48.61 -15.68
C GLY A 471 -4.02 50.07 -15.95
N GLU A 472 -5.07 50.38 -16.69
CA GLU A 472 -5.66 51.70 -16.71
C GLU A 472 -5.85 52.09 -15.25
N GLU A 473 -5.01 53.03 -14.78
CA GLU A 473 -5.26 53.72 -13.54
C GLU A 473 -6.59 54.44 -13.72
N ASP A 474 -7.60 53.85 -13.10
CA ASP A 474 -8.91 54.47 -12.96
C ASP A 474 -8.75 55.72 -12.08
N ASN A 475 -8.55 56.84 -12.76
CA ASN A 475 -8.31 58.19 -12.21
C ASN A 475 -9.58 58.79 -11.56
N THR A 476 -10.43 57.93 -10.98
CA THR A 476 -11.72 58.34 -10.36
C THR A 476 -11.66 58.52 -8.83
N TYR A 477 -10.52 58.24 -8.18
CA TYR A 477 -10.45 58.36 -6.71
C TYR A 477 -9.85 59.67 -6.17
N ASN A 478 -9.34 60.58 -7.02
CA ASN A 478 -8.72 61.83 -6.58
C ASN A 478 -9.58 63.09 -6.77
N GLN A 479 -10.85 62.98 -7.14
CA GLN A 479 -11.73 64.16 -7.25
C GLN A 479 -12.75 64.37 -6.11
N GLN A 480 -12.77 63.54 -5.10
CA GLN A 480 -13.73 63.70 -3.98
C GLN A 480 -13.13 64.24 -2.67
N GLN A 481 -11.85 64.58 -2.62
CA GLN A 481 -11.27 65.26 -1.44
C GLN A 481 -10.99 66.78 -1.59
N ALA A 482 -11.41 67.40 -2.68
CA ALA A 482 -11.22 68.85 -2.91
C ALA A 482 -12.48 69.70 -2.77
N GLN A 483 -13.60 69.15 -2.30
CA GLN A 483 -14.84 69.93 -2.08
C GLN A 483 -15.42 69.82 -0.66
N THR A 484 -14.58 69.78 0.36
CA THR A 484 -15.06 70.06 1.72
C THR A 484 -13.98 70.92 2.46
N LYS A 485 -13.89 72.16 2.18
CA LYS A 485 -13.51 73.25 3.06
C LYS A 485 -14.35 74.45 2.74
#